data_f9757e4a99ecb3026ea84fb5f1ed6693
#
_entry.id   f9757e4a99ecb3026ea84fb5f1ed6693
#
_cell.length_a   1.000
_cell.length_b   1.000
_cell.length_c   1.000
_cell.angle_alpha   90.00
_cell.angle_beta   90.00
_cell.angle_gamma   90.00
#
_symmetry.space_group_name_H-M   'P 1'
#
loop_
_entity.id
_entity.type
_entity.pdbx_description
1 polymer ?
#
loop_
_entity_poly.entity_id
_entity_poly.type
_entity_poly.pdbx_seq_one_letter_code
_entity_poly.pdbx_strand_id
1 'polypeptide(L)'
;MSELYPWLVPTYNKISQTFSEGLGHHALLIKADQGLGAERLFDALTKRIMCQTPDNAPCGHCHACHLMVAQSHPDFHVLASQEGKDIGVDQVRAINEVVSQHAQQNGNKLVYIQDAERLTAAAANALLKTLEEPRPNTYFLLQTEPSSSLLATIYSRCQVWNVPLPTEAEALTWLSSQFQAETSELLTALAMNLGRPMSALETLQQGLIEQRKNFLRQFWLFYRRRS
;
A
#
# COMPACT_ATOMS: atom_id res chain seq x y z
N MET A 1 6.26 16.19 -2.59
CA MET A 1 6.18 14.82 -2.03
C MET A 1 4.92 14.77 -1.19
N SER A 2 4.02 13.81 -1.42
CA SER A 2 2.95 13.55 -0.47
C SER A 2 3.61 13.14 0.86
N GLU A 3 3.35 13.88 1.92
CA GLU A 3 3.92 13.62 3.23
C GLU A 3 3.42 12.27 3.74
N LEU A 4 4.34 11.42 4.20
CA LEU A 4 3.98 10.12 4.78
C LEU A 4 3.19 10.33 6.07
N TYR A 5 2.19 9.50 6.28
CA TYR A 5 1.53 9.48 7.58
C TYR A 5 2.50 9.01 8.67
N PRO A 6 2.40 9.55 9.90
CA PRO A 6 3.37 9.26 10.97
C PRO A 6 3.63 7.77 11.19
N TRP A 7 2.58 6.96 11.16
CA TRP A 7 2.68 5.49 11.36
C TRP A 7 3.31 4.74 10.18
N LEU A 8 3.45 5.35 8.99
CA LEU A 8 4.11 4.75 7.84
C LEU A 8 5.62 5.01 7.82
N VAL A 9 6.06 6.09 8.48
CA VAL A 9 7.47 6.54 8.51
C VAL A 9 8.42 5.44 9.02
N PRO A 10 8.13 4.72 10.11
CA PRO A 10 9.04 3.69 10.60
C PRO A 10 9.26 2.56 9.59
N THR A 11 8.20 2.12 8.91
CA THR A 11 8.29 1.07 7.87
C THR A 11 9.06 1.57 6.66
N TYR A 12 8.78 2.78 6.19
CA TYR A 12 9.52 3.40 5.09
C TYR A 12 11.02 3.51 5.40
N ASN A 13 11.38 4.01 6.58
CA ASN A 13 12.77 4.20 6.98
C ASN A 13 13.52 2.86 7.04
N LYS A 14 12.93 1.82 7.61
CA LYS A 14 13.54 0.48 7.68
C LYS A 14 13.79 -0.09 6.28
N ILE A 15 12.81 -0.03 5.38
CA ILE A 15 12.96 -0.50 4.01
C ILE A 15 14.02 0.35 3.28
N SER A 16 13.94 1.67 3.40
CA SER A 16 14.91 2.58 2.76
C SER A 16 16.34 2.33 3.22
N GLN A 17 16.54 2.02 4.49
CA GLN A 17 17.84 1.68 5.04
C GLN A 17 18.42 0.43 4.39
N THR A 18 17.64 -0.64 4.19
CA THR A 18 18.14 -1.85 3.52
C THR A 18 18.64 -1.55 2.12
N PHE A 19 17.99 -0.65 1.39
CA PHE A 19 18.45 -0.23 0.08
C PHE A 19 19.73 0.62 0.14
N SER A 20 19.86 1.49 1.14
CA SER A 20 21.09 2.30 1.33
C SER A 20 22.28 1.44 1.72
N GLU A 21 22.07 0.35 2.42
CA GLU A 21 23.11 -0.62 2.81
C GLU A 21 23.45 -1.64 1.71
N GLY A 22 22.80 -1.54 0.53
CA GLY A 22 22.99 -2.50 -0.57
C GLY A 22 22.34 -3.87 -0.31
N LEU A 23 21.49 -3.98 0.71
CA LEU A 23 20.79 -5.20 1.11
C LEU A 23 19.32 -5.21 0.66
N GLY A 24 18.94 -4.27 -0.19
CA GLY A 24 17.56 -4.14 -0.69
C GLY A 24 17.15 -5.37 -1.51
N HIS A 25 16.08 -6.04 -1.07
CA HIS A 25 15.57 -7.22 -1.77
C HIS A 25 14.83 -6.81 -3.06
N HIS A 26 14.99 -7.59 -4.12
CA HIS A 26 14.35 -7.31 -5.41
C HIS A 26 12.82 -7.49 -5.41
N ALA A 27 12.27 -8.24 -4.47
CA ALA A 27 10.83 -8.45 -4.33
C ALA A 27 10.40 -8.14 -2.89
N LEU A 28 9.62 -7.08 -2.71
CA LEU A 28 9.04 -6.66 -1.44
C LEU A 28 7.56 -6.99 -1.42
N LEU A 29 7.10 -7.72 -0.42
CA LEU A 29 5.68 -7.95 -0.15
C LEU A 29 5.28 -7.15 1.08
N ILE A 30 4.48 -6.12 0.89
CA ILE A 30 4.03 -5.23 1.95
C ILE A 30 2.58 -5.55 2.30
N LYS A 31 2.38 -5.91 3.56
CA LYS A 31 1.08 -6.19 4.15
C LYS A 31 0.59 -4.96 4.89
N ALA A 32 -0.50 -4.39 4.43
CA ALA A 32 -1.12 -3.22 5.04
C ALA A 32 -2.64 -3.37 5.07
N ASP A 33 -3.25 -3.06 6.21
CA ASP A 33 -4.71 -2.98 6.31
C ASP A 33 -5.25 -1.81 5.49
N GLN A 34 -6.45 -1.98 4.93
CA GLN A 34 -7.19 -0.86 4.36
C GLN A 34 -7.44 0.22 5.42
N GLY A 35 -7.45 1.48 4.99
CA GLY A 35 -7.68 2.61 5.90
C GLY A 35 -6.45 3.05 6.70
N LEU A 36 -5.25 2.55 6.36
CA LEU A 36 -3.97 3.06 6.86
C LEU A 36 -3.35 4.12 5.94
N GLY A 37 -3.90 4.35 4.75
CA GLY A 37 -3.31 5.25 3.77
C GLY A 37 -1.98 4.73 3.20
N ALA A 38 -1.86 3.41 3.07
CA ALA A 38 -0.64 2.73 2.64
C ALA A 38 -0.20 3.11 1.22
N GLU A 39 -1.09 3.64 0.39
CA GLU A 39 -0.79 4.16 -0.93
C GLU A 39 0.33 5.21 -0.92
N ARG A 40 0.45 6.01 0.17
CA ARG A 40 1.56 6.96 0.34
C ARG A 40 2.90 6.26 0.58
N LEU A 41 2.89 5.13 1.29
CA LEU A 41 4.09 4.32 1.49
C LEU A 41 4.56 3.73 0.15
N PHE A 42 3.63 3.19 -0.65
CA PHE A 42 3.94 2.64 -1.97
C PHE A 42 4.47 3.72 -2.92
N ASP A 43 3.85 4.91 -2.95
CA ASP A 43 4.33 6.05 -3.74
C ASP A 43 5.76 6.48 -3.32
N ALA A 44 6.03 6.55 -2.03
CA ALA A 44 7.36 6.89 -1.52
C ALA A 44 8.42 5.82 -1.86
N LEU A 45 8.08 4.54 -1.73
CA LEU A 45 8.97 3.43 -2.05
C LEU A 45 9.24 3.31 -3.55
N THR A 46 8.23 3.50 -4.40
CA THR A 46 8.42 3.50 -5.85
C THR A 46 9.38 4.61 -6.27
N LYS A 47 9.21 5.82 -5.75
CA LYS A 47 10.12 6.94 -6.00
C LYS A 47 11.53 6.68 -5.47
N ARG A 48 11.65 6.05 -4.30
CA ARG A 48 12.93 5.65 -3.71
C ARG A 48 13.68 4.66 -4.59
N ILE A 49 13.00 3.61 -5.06
CA ILE A 49 13.59 2.54 -5.87
C ILE A 49 13.97 3.04 -7.27
N MET A 50 13.11 3.88 -7.88
CA MET A 50 13.33 4.38 -9.24
C MET A 50 14.35 5.53 -9.32
N CYS A 51 14.75 6.13 -8.20
CA CYS A 51 15.69 7.24 -8.18
C CYS A 51 17.09 6.78 -8.65
N GLN A 52 17.71 7.59 -9.52
CA GLN A 52 19.05 7.33 -10.06
C GLN A 52 20.19 7.76 -9.12
N THR A 53 19.85 8.38 -7.97
CA THR A 53 20.83 8.84 -6.97
C THR A 53 20.55 8.10 -5.65
N PRO A 54 21.09 6.89 -5.47
CA PRO A 54 20.72 5.98 -4.38
C PRO A 54 21.00 6.55 -2.98
N ASP A 55 22.10 7.30 -2.82
CA ASP A 55 22.52 7.84 -1.52
C ASP A 55 21.58 8.91 -0.97
N ASN A 56 20.81 9.56 -1.82
CA ASN A 56 19.86 10.60 -1.45
C ASN A 56 18.48 10.37 -2.07
N ALA A 57 18.07 9.13 -2.22
CA ALA A 57 16.79 8.81 -2.87
C ALA A 57 15.61 8.90 -1.89
N PRO A 58 14.47 9.42 -2.36
CA PRO A 58 14.27 10.06 -3.67
C PRO A 58 14.82 11.49 -3.70
N CYS A 59 15.74 11.78 -4.59
CA CYS A 59 16.40 13.09 -4.67
C CYS A 59 15.49 14.22 -5.18
N GLY A 60 14.42 13.90 -5.90
CA GLY A 60 13.44 14.84 -6.44
C GLY A 60 13.87 15.61 -7.70
N HIS A 61 15.12 15.52 -8.12
CA HIS A 61 15.67 16.33 -9.23
C HIS A 61 16.32 15.53 -10.36
N CYS A 62 16.58 14.24 -10.20
CA CYS A 62 17.08 13.41 -11.31
C CYS A 62 15.99 13.15 -12.35
N HIS A 63 16.38 12.73 -13.55
CA HIS A 63 15.45 12.50 -14.65
C HIS A 63 14.37 11.46 -14.28
N ALA A 64 14.74 10.36 -13.63
CA ALA A 64 13.78 9.35 -13.17
C ALA A 64 12.76 9.93 -12.16
N CYS A 65 13.20 10.75 -11.21
CA CYS A 65 12.29 11.41 -10.27
C CYS A 65 11.28 12.32 -10.99
N HIS A 66 11.70 13.07 -12.00
CA HIS A 66 10.80 13.89 -12.80
C HIS A 66 9.79 13.03 -13.57
N LEU A 67 10.23 11.91 -14.18
CA LEU A 67 9.34 10.99 -14.88
C LEU A 67 8.34 10.31 -13.93
N MET A 68 8.76 9.98 -12.71
CA MET A 68 7.86 9.43 -11.67
C MET A 68 6.79 10.43 -11.25
N VAL A 69 7.16 11.69 -11.07
CA VAL A 69 6.19 12.77 -10.75
C VAL A 69 5.22 13.00 -11.90
N ALA A 70 5.71 12.95 -13.15
CA ALA A 70 4.89 13.07 -14.35
C ALA A 70 4.06 11.81 -14.69
N GLN A 71 4.20 10.72 -13.90
CA GLN A 71 3.56 9.42 -14.15
C GLN A 71 3.83 8.85 -15.55
N SER A 72 5.02 9.11 -16.09
CA SER A 72 5.43 8.76 -17.46
C SER A 72 6.72 7.97 -17.53
N HIS A 73 7.16 7.37 -16.41
CA HIS A 73 8.40 6.59 -16.39
C HIS A 73 8.23 5.26 -17.15
N PRO A 74 8.98 5.02 -18.26
CA PRO A 74 8.76 3.87 -19.13
C PRO A 74 9.15 2.52 -18.48
N ASP A 75 9.98 2.54 -17.44
CA ASP A 75 10.42 1.35 -16.71
C ASP A 75 9.64 1.14 -15.38
N PHE A 76 8.57 1.92 -15.16
CA PHE A 76 7.64 1.74 -14.04
C PHE A 76 6.32 1.18 -14.55
N HIS A 77 5.94 0.02 -14.06
CA HIS A 77 4.73 -0.69 -14.48
C HIS A 77 3.83 -0.97 -13.29
N VAL A 78 2.54 -0.79 -13.48
CA VAL A 78 1.53 -1.11 -12.48
C VAL A 78 0.69 -2.27 -12.98
N LEU A 79 0.58 -3.30 -12.16
CA LEU A 79 -0.30 -4.45 -12.37
C LEU A 79 -1.40 -4.39 -11.31
N ALA A 80 -2.61 -4.13 -11.74
CA ALA A 80 -3.76 -3.95 -10.87
C ALA A 80 -4.99 -4.68 -11.40
N SER A 81 -5.89 -5.00 -10.51
CA SER A 81 -7.24 -5.45 -10.86
C SER A 81 -7.96 -4.37 -11.67
N GLN A 82 -8.59 -4.76 -12.76
CA GLN A 82 -9.40 -3.86 -13.60
C GLN A 82 -10.89 -4.18 -13.40
N GLU A 83 -11.69 -3.15 -13.16
CA GLU A 83 -13.15 -3.29 -13.01
C GLU A 83 -13.56 -4.37 -11.98
N GLY A 84 -12.78 -4.56 -10.93
CA GLY A 84 -13.03 -5.58 -9.91
C GLY A 84 -12.75 -7.02 -10.36
N LYS A 85 -12.18 -7.24 -11.55
CA LYS A 85 -11.76 -8.57 -12.03
C LYS A 85 -10.39 -8.97 -11.48
N ASP A 86 -10.16 -10.26 -11.33
CA ASP A 86 -8.87 -10.77 -10.89
C ASP A 86 -7.77 -10.52 -11.94
N ILE A 87 -6.53 -10.44 -11.47
CA ILE A 87 -5.35 -10.25 -12.31
C ILE A 87 -5.05 -11.57 -13.04
N GLY A 88 -5.24 -11.55 -14.35
CA GLY A 88 -5.11 -12.74 -15.20
C GLY A 88 -3.67 -13.04 -15.63
N VAL A 89 -3.46 -14.26 -16.12
CA VAL A 89 -2.14 -14.74 -16.57
C VAL A 89 -1.57 -13.92 -17.73
N ASP A 90 -2.41 -13.44 -18.63
CA ASP A 90 -1.94 -12.68 -19.81
C ASP A 90 -1.38 -11.30 -19.41
N GLN A 91 -1.95 -10.67 -18.37
CA GLN A 91 -1.41 -9.42 -17.81
C GLN A 91 0.00 -9.67 -17.22
N VAL A 92 0.18 -10.78 -16.49
CA VAL A 92 1.49 -11.15 -15.93
C VAL A 92 2.49 -11.52 -17.02
N ARG A 93 2.06 -12.23 -18.07
CA ARG A 93 2.93 -12.53 -19.23
C ARG A 93 3.43 -11.27 -19.92
N ALA A 94 2.54 -10.30 -20.15
CA ALA A 94 2.93 -9.01 -20.73
C ALA A 94 3.98 -8.28 -19.87
N ILE A 95 3.80 -8.28 -18.53
CA ILE A 95 4.81 -7.72 -17.60
C ILE A 95 6.12 -8.50 -17.67
N ASN A 96 6.10 -9.83 -17.68
CA ASN A 96 7.31 -10.65 -17.79
C ASN A 96 8.09 -10.36 -19.08
N GLU A 97 7.42 -10.15 -20.20
CA GLU A 97 8.06 -9.73 -21.44
C GLU A 97 8.78 -8.39 -21.32
N VAL A 98 8.10 -7.39 -20.76
CA VAL A 98 8.67 -6.05 -20.58
C VAL A 98 9.85 -6.07 -19.62
N VAL A 99 9.76 -6.73 -18.46
CA VAL A 99 10.88 -6.77 -17.51
C VAL A 99 12.05 -7.65 -17.99
N SER A 100 11.82 -8.50 -18.98
CA SER A 100 12.88 -9.28 -19.64
C SER A 100 13.78 -8.44 -20.55
N GLN A 101 13.32 -7.24 -20.94
CA GLN A 101 14.11 -6.31 -21.78
C GLN A 101 15.06 -5.45 -20.92
N HIS A 102 15.96 -4.73 -21.56
CA HIS A 102 16.79 -3.74 -20.87
C HIS A 102 15.95 -2.52 -20.44
N ALA A 103 16.33 -1.90 -19.33
CA ALA A 103 15.69 -0.66 -18.88
C ALA A 103 15.87 0.45 -19.94
N GLN A 104 14.80 1.14 -20.29
CA GLN A 104 14.83 2.21 -21.30
C GLN A 104 15.59 3.44 -20.80
N GLN A 105 15.60 3.68 -19.50
CA GLN A 105 16.28 4.80 -18.85
C GLN A 105 17.63 4.40 -18.23
N ASN A 106 18.16 3.22 -18.52
CA ASN A 106 19.42 2.70 -17.97
C ASN A 106 19.47 2.67 -16.42
N GLY A 107 18.34 2.70 -15.76
CA GLY A 107 18.18 2.65 -14.31
C GLY A 107 17.47 1.39 -13.84
N ASN A 108 16.74 1.51 -12.77
CA ASN A 108 15.92 0.43 -12.22
C ASN A 108 14.62 0.26 -13.02
N LYS A 109 14.13 -0.97 -13.07
CA LYS A 109 12.77 -1.32 -13.48
C LYS A 109 11.97 -1.70 -12.24
N LEU A 110 10.73 -1.28 -12.17
CA LEU A 110 9.86 -1.58 -11.05
C LEU A 110 8.47 -2.02 -11.52
N VAL A 111 8.03 -3.14 -11.02
CA VAL A 111 6.65 -3.61 -11.16
C VAL A 111 5.95 -3.46 -9.82
N TYR A 112 4.92 -2.62 -9.78
CA TYR A 112 4.05 -2.49 -8.63
C TYR A 112 2.78 -3.31 -8.85
N ILE A 113 2.56 -4.32 -8.01
CA ILE A 113 1.39 -5.20 -8.04
C ILE A 113 0.45 -4.79 -6.92
N GLN A 114 -0.65 -4.15 -7.28
CA GLN A 114 -1.73 -3.81 -6.37
C GLN A 114 -2.62 -5.03 -6.15
N ASP A 115 -3.09 -5.21 -4.92
CA ASP A 115 -4.00 -6.31 -4.54
C ASP A 115 -3.47 -7.68 -5.01
N ALA A 116 -2.24 -8.03 -4.58
CA ALA A 116 -1.56 -9.25 -5.03
C ALA A 116 -2.36 -10.54 -4.75
N GLU A 117 -3.26 -10.52 -3.77
CA GLU A 117 -4.24 -11.57 -3.49
C GLU A 117 -5.25 -11.80 -4.62
N ARG A 118 -5.40 -10.85 -5.52
CA ARG A 118 -6.28 -10.96 -6.70
C ARG A 118 -5.60 -11.58 -7.91
N LEU A 119 -4.34 -11.98 -7.79
CA LEU A 119 -3.70 -12.82 -8.80
C LEU A 119 -4.42 -14.17 -8.91
N THR A 120 -4.85 -14.53 -10.11
CA THR A 120 -5.31 -15.92 -10.34
C THR A 120 -4.16 -16.90 -10.08
N ALA A 121 -4.46 -18.15 -9.77
CA ALA A 121 -3.43 -19.18 -9.56
C ALA A 121 -2.47 -19.30 -10.76
N ALA A 122 -2.99 -19.20 -11.99
CA ALA A 122 -2.19 -19.22 -13.21
C ALA A 122 -1.29 -17.96 -13.33
N ALA A 123 -1.81 -16.79 -12.98
CA ALA A 123 -1.06 -15.52 -12.96
C ALA A 123 0.08 -15.56 -11.92
N ALA A 124 -0.23 -15.99 -10.70
CA ALA A 124 0.76 -16.15 -9.64
C ALA A 124 1.87 -17.13 -10.05
N ASN A 125 1.53 -18.29 -10.60
CA ASN A 125 2.52 -19.26 -11.08
C ASN A 125 3.39 -18.69 -12.21
N ALA A 126 2.82 -17.92 -13.13
CA ALA A 126 3.57 -17.27 -14.20
C ALA A 126 4.57 -16.21 -13.69
N LEU A 127 4.33 -15.64 -12.51
CA LEU A 127 5.21 -14.65 -11.87
C LEU A 127 6.39 -15.29 -11.13
N LEU A 128 6.26 -16.53 -10.65
CA LEU A 128 7.23 -17.16 -9.75
C LEU A 128 8.65 -17.17 -10.28
N LYS A 129 8.83 -17.52 -11.55
CA LYS A 129 10.18 -17.56 -12.16
C LYS A 129 10.85 -16.18 -12.18
N THR A 130 10.10 -15.14 -12.49
CA THR A 130 10.61 -13.77 -12.56
C THR A 130 10.88 -13.22 -11.16
N LEU A 131 10.13 -13.62 -10.14
CA LEU A 131 10.41 -13.30 -8.74
C LEU A 131 11.63 -14.04 -8.20
N GLU A 132 11.91 -15.24 -8.68
CA GLU A 132 13.04 -16.07 -8.22
C GLU A 132 14.37 -15.59 -8.83
N GLU A 133 14.36 -15.33 -10.14
CA GLU A 133 15.56 -14.93 -10.91
C GLU A 133 15.26 -13.68 -11.75
N PRO A 134 15.10 -12.50 -11.13
CA PRO A 134 14.85 -11.27 -11.87
C PRO A 134 16.11 -10.85 -12.64
N ARG A 135 15.94 -10.13 -13.73
CA ARG A 135 17.06 -9.45 -14.38
C ARG A 135 17.67 -8.39 -13.44
N PRO A 136 18.96 -8.08 -13.58
CA PRO A 136 19.59 -7.01 -12.81
C PRO A 136 18.76 -5.72 -12.82
N ASN A 137 18.74 -5.02 -11.70
CA ASN A 137 18.00 -3.76 -11.50
C ASN A 137 16.48 -3.86 -11.74
N THR A 138 15.91 -5.05 -11.57
CA THR A 138 14.45 -5.27 -11.66
C THR A 138 13.89 -5.54 -10.28
N TYR A 139 12.91 -4.75 -9.89
CA TYR A 139 12.28 -4.81 -8.57
C TYR A 139 10.79 -5.07 -8.69
N PHE A 140 10.26 -5.74 -7.68
CA PHE A 140 8.83 -6.01 -7.52
C PHE A 140 8.36 -5.48 -6.18
N LEU A 141 7.29 -4.71 -6.20
CA LEU A 141 6.63 -4.22 -5.00
C LEU A 141 5.21 -4.76 -5.01
N LEU A 142 4.91 -5.68 -4.11
CA LEU A 142 3.60 -6.32 -4.00
C LEU A 142 2.86 -5.75 -2.80
N GLN A 143 1.61 -5.38 -3.01
CA GLN A 143 0.69 -4.96 -1.96
C GLN A 143 -0.30 -6.10 -1.67
N THR A 144 -0.58 -6.35 -0.40
CA THR A 144 -1.62 -7.28 0.03
C THR A 144 -2.19 -6.90 1.38
N GLU A 145 -3.40 -7.36 1.67
CA GLU A 145 -3.96 -7.23 3.01
C GLU A 145 -3.39 -8.31 3.97
N PRO A 146 -3.27 -8.03 5.28
CA PRO A 146 -2.76 -8.99 6.26
C PRO A 146 -3.56 -10.29 6.32
N SER A 147 -4.88 -10.22 6.11
CA SER A 147 -5.82 -11.35 6.15
C SER A 147 -5.95 -12.11 4.83
N SER A 148 -5.25 -11.68 3.78
CA SER A 148 -5.40 -12.25 2.44
C SER A 148 -4.82 -13.66 2.31
N SER A 149 -5.38 -14.44 1.39
CA SER A 149 -4.98 -15.81 1.06
C SER A 149 -3.96 -15.88 -0.09
N LEU A 150 -2.95 -15.01 -0.07
CA LEU A 150 -1.90 -15.05 -1.09
C LEU A 150 -1.16 -16.39 -1.07
N LEU A 151 -0.79 -16.92 -2.25
CA LEU A 151 -0.11 -18.19 -2.37
C LEU A 151 1.24 -18.23 -1.61
N ALA A 152 1.48 -19.30 -0.85
CA ALA A 152 2.71 -19.52 -0.09
C ALA A 152 3.97 -19.44 -0.97
N THR A 153 3.86 -19.80 -2.25
CA THR A 153 4.94 -19.72 -3.25
C THR A 153 5.38 -18.30 -3.55
N ILE A 154 4.48 -17.32 -3.46
CA ILE A 154 4.83 -15.88 -3.55
C ILE A 154 5.55 -15.45 -2.28
N TYR A 155 5.01 -15.81 -1.10
CA TYR A 155 5.63 -15.46 0.19
C TYR A 155 7.09 -15.92 0.29
N SER A 156 7.41 -17.14 -0.18
CA SER A 156 8.76 -17.70 -0.08
C SER A 156 9.81 -16.99 -0.95
N ARG A 157 9.37 -16.14 -1.88
CA ARG A 157 10.24 -15.41 -2.82
C ARG A 157 10.30 -13.90 -2.57
N CYS A 158 9.54 -13.42 -1.59
CA CYS A 158 9.48 -12.01 -1.25
C CYS A 158 10.03 -11.75 0.15
N GLN A 159 10.66 -10.60 0.34
CA GLN A 159 10.89 -10.06 1.67
C GLN A 159 9.57 -9.45 2.19
N VAL A 160 9.04 -10.02 3.27
CA VAL A 160 7.73 -9.61 3.80
C VAL A 160 7.89 -8.48 4.82
N TRP A 161 7.10 -7.43 4.64
CA TRP A 161 7.01 -6.30 5.55
C TRP A 161 5.57 -6.10 6.00
N ASN A 162 5.37 -5.95 7.31
CA ASN A 162 4.05 -5.64 7.86
C ASN A 162 4.01 -4.15 8.22
N VAL A 163 2.98 -3.45 7.79
CA VAL A 163 2.68 -2.09 8.25
C VAL A 163 1.87 -2.21 9.53
N PRO A 164 2.42 -1.80 10.68
CA PRO A 164 1.70 -1.87 11.94
C PRO A 164 0.55 -0.86 11.97
N LEU A 165 -0.50 -1.19 12.72
CA LEU A 165 -1.49 -0.20 13.11
C LEU A 165 -0.82 0.87 13.99
N PRO A 166 -1.19 2.16 13.84
CA PRO A 166 -0.74 3.19 14.78
C PRO A 166 -1.27 2.90 16.19
N THR A 167 -0.58 3.42 17.16
CA THR A 167 -1.12 3.48 18.53
C THR A 167 -2.36 4.38 18.55
N GLU A 168 -3.26 4.15 19.52
CA GLU A 168 -4.47 4.99 19.66
C GLU A 168 -4.09 6.47 19.81
N ALA A 169 -3.01 6.77 20.55
CA ALA A 169 -2.53 8.13 20.75
C ALA A 169 -2.05 8.79 19.44
N GLU A 170 -1.29 8.07 18.61
CA GLU A 170 -0.85 8.56 17.31
C GLU A 170 -2.03 8.79 16.36
N ALA A 171 -2.93 7.81 16.29
CA ALA A 171 -4.14 7.90 15.45
C ALA A 171 -5.04 9.06 15.88
N LEU A 172 -5.26 9.23 17.20
CA LEU A 172 -6.06 10.32 17.76
C LEU A 172 -5.44 11.68 17.50
N THR A 173 -4.12 11.82 17.72
CA THR A 173 -3.39 13.07 17.46
C THR A 173 -3.52 13.49 15.99
N TRP A 174 -3.32 12.54 15.09
CA TRP A 174 -3.49 12.83 13.66
C TRP A 174 -4.94 13.17 13.32
N LEU A 175 -5.90 12.37 13.78
CA LEU A 175 -7.31 12.55 13.46
C LEU A 175 -7.85 13.89 13.95
N SER A 176 -7.44 14.33 15.15
CA SER A 176 -7.80 15.65 15.70
C SER A 176 -7.23 16.82 14.88
N SER A 177 -6.14 16.62 14.16
CA SER A 177 -5.59 17.62 13.22
C SER A 177 -6.37 17.67 11.90
N GLN A 178 -7.08 16.60 11.53
CA GLN A 178 -7.82 16.50 10.28
C GLN A 178 -9.31 16.82 10.42
N PHE A 179 -9.87 16.57 11.59
CA PHE A 179 -11.31 16.71 11.82
C PHE A 179 -11.61 17.32 13.20
N GLN A 180 -12.38 18.38 13.22
CA GLN A 180 -12.73 19.10 14.45
C GLN A 180 -13.98 18.47 15.08
N ALA A 181 -13.77 17.68 16.13
CA ALA A 181 -14.83 17.04 16.90
C ALA A 181 -14.35 16.82 18.34
N GLU A 182 -15.29 16.43 19.22
CA GLU A 182 -14.95 16.05 20.59
C GLU A 182 -14.08 14.79 20.62
N THR A 183 -13.15 14.70 21.57
CA THR A 183 -12.27 13.53 21.73
C THR A 183 -13.04 12.21 21.83
N SER A 184 -14.17 12.23 22.51
CA SER A 184 -15.07 11.06 22.64
C SER A 184 -15.59 10.57 21.29
N GLU A 185 -15.88 11.48 20.37
CA GLU A 185 -16.35 11.19 19.02
C GLU A 185 -15.23 10.63 18.14
N LEU A 186 -14.04 11.25 18.21
CA LEU A 186 -12.84 10.77 17.51
C LEU A 186 -12.45 9.34 17.95
N LEU A 187 -12.46 9.07 19.26
CA LEU A 187 -12.20 7.74 19.80
C LEU A 187 -13.26 6.73 19.36
N THR A 188 -14.52 7.15 19.31
CA THR A 188 -15.61 6.29 18.80
C THR A 188 -15.39 5.94 17.34
N ALA A 189 -14.98 6.90 16.51
CA ALA A 189 -14.67 6.66 15.10
C ALA A 189 -13.49 5.68 14.95
N LEU A 190 -12.43 5.86 15.72
CA LEU A 190 -11.28 4.94 15.72
C LEU A 190 -11.68 3.53 16.15
N ALA A 191 -12.44 3.39 17.23
CA ALA A 191 -12.92 2.09 17.71
C ALA A 191 -13.81 1.37 16.68
N MET A 192 -14.71 2.11 16.01
CA MET A 192 -15.57 1.57 14.94
C MET A 192 -14.75 1.05 13.75
N ASN A 193 -13.58 1.61 13.50
CA ASN A 193 -12.69 1.28 12.38
C ASN A 193 -11.44 0.50 12.83
N LEU A 194 -11.45 -0.13 13.99
CA LEU A 194 -10.38 -0.98 14.50
C LEU A 194 -9.01 -0.26 14.55
N GLY A 195 -9.02 1.03 14.90
CA GLY A 195 -7.81 1.85 15.00
C GLY A 195 -7.24 2.35 13.67
N ARG A 196 -7.99 2.23 12.56
CA ARG A 196 -7.56 2.66 11.21
C ARG A 196 -7.89 4.13 10.97
N PRO A 197 -6.91 5.05 10.94
CA PRO A 197 -7.19 6.49 11.00
C PRO A 197 -7.92 7.03 9.75
N MET A 198 -7.59 6.54 8.54
CA MET A 198 -8.22 7.01 7.31
C MET A 198 -9.69 6.59 7.24
N SER A 199 -10.00 5.35 7.62
CA SER A 199 -11.38 4.87 7.70
C SER A 199 -12.18 5.60 8.80
N ALA A 200 -11.51 5.93 9.92
CA ALA A 200 -12.12 6.73 10.98
C ALA A 200 -12.45 8.15 10.50
N LEU A 201 -11.53 8.79 9.75
CA LEU A 201 -11.76 10.10 9.15
C LEU A 201 -12.94 10.08 8.19
N GLU A 202 -13.02 9.07 7.32
CA GLU A 202 -14.13 8.90 6.40
C GLU A 202 -15.47 8.73 7.14
N THR A 203 -15.48 7.91 8.21
CA THR A 203 -16.64 7.72 9.08
C THR A 203 -17.15 9.04 9.68
N LEU A 204 -16.23 9.92 10.11
CA LEU A 204 -16.55 11.25 10.65
C LEU A 204 -17.09 12.17 9.55
N GLN A 205 -16.42 12.24 8.40
CA GLN A 205 -16.81 13.10 7.28
C GLN A 205 -18.19 12.73 6.72
N GLN A 206 -18.55 11.46 6.72
CA GLN A 206 -19.85 10.97 6.28
C GLN A 206 -20.94 11.07 7.36
N GLY A 207 -20.61 11.50 8.58
CA GLY A 207 -21.56 11.62 9.68
C GLY A 207 -22.14 10.28 10.17
N LEU A 208 -21.45 9.17 9.93
CA LEU A 208 -21.94 7.82 10.23
C LEU A 208 -22.11 7.57 11.73
N ILE A 209 -21.39 8.28 12.59
CA ILE A 209 -21.53 8.18 14.05
C ILE A 209 -22.92 8.63 14.49
N GLU A 210 -23.36 9.79 13.99
CA GLU A 210 -24.68 10.32 14.35
C GLU A 210 -25.82 9.47 13.76
N GLN A 211 -25.64 8.98 12.53
CA GLN A 211 -26.60 8.03 11.93
C GLN A 211 -26.71 6.75 12.77
N ARG A 212 -25.61 6.20 13.26
CA ARG A 212 -25.58 5.03 14.15
C ARG A 212 -26.31 5.32 15.48
N LYS A 213 -26.03 6.47 16.11
CA LYS A 213 -26.71 6.88 17.35
C LYS A 213 -28.23 6.94 17.15
N ASN A 214 -28.67 7.57 16.07
CA ASN A 214 -30.09 7.69 15.74
C ASN A 214 -30.72 6.32 15.45
N PHE A 215 -30.04 5.45 14.71
CA PHE A 215 -30.52 4.09 14.47
C PHE A 215 -30.67 3.29 15.78
N LEU A 216 -29.68 3.31 16.66
CA LEU A 216 -29.72 2.63 17.95
C LEU A 216 -30.83 3.16 18.84
N ARG A 217 -31.07 4.49 18.86
CA ARG A 217 -32.15 5.11 19.60
C ARG A 217 -33.53 4.63 19.09
N GLN A 218 -33.74 4.61 17.78
CA GLN A 218 -34.98 4.13 17.16
C GLN A 218 -35.18 2.63 17.41
N PHE A 219 -34.13 1.83 17.27
CA PHE A 219 -34.18 0.41 17.56
C PHE A 219 -34.57 0.12 19.02
N TRP A 220 -33.97 0.87 19.97
CA TRP A 220 -34.29 0.74 21.39
C TRP A 220 -35.73 1.13 21.71
N LEU A 221 -36.24 2.20 21.13
CA LEU A 221 -37.62 2.60 21.27
C LEU A 221 -38.59 1.56 20.70
N PHE A 222 -38.26 0.95 19.57
CA PHE A 222 -39.03 -0.12 18.97
C PHE A 222 -39.09 -1.36 19.88
N TYR A 223 -37.93 -1.77 20.41
CA TYR A 223 -37.84 -2.93 21.31
C TYR A 223 -38.64 -2.72 22.60
N ARG A 224 -38.51 -1.53 23.21
CA ARG A 224 -39.23 -1.20 24.46
C ARG A 224 -40.74 -1.11 24.30
N ARG A 225 -41.26 -0.87 23.11
CA ARG A 225 -42.71 -0.86 22.84
C ARG A 225 -43.33 -2.26 22.71
N ARG A 226 -42.50 -3.29 22.57
CA ARG A 226 -42.95 -4.69 22.43
C ARG A 226 -42.76 -5.51 23.71
N SER A 227 -42.19 -4.96 24.74
CA SER A 227 -42.11 -5.49 26.12
C SER A 227 -43.15 -4.85 26.97
#